data_c11047461b1d11c4deb1a1c4ee184f2f
#
_entry.id   c11047461b1d11c4deb1a1c4ee184f2f
#
_cell.length_a   1.000
_cell.length_b   1.000
_cell.length_c   1.000
_cell.angle_alpha   90.00
_cell.angle_beta   90.00
_cell.angle_gamma   90.00
#
_symmetry.space_group_name_H-M   'P 1'
#
loop_
_entity.id
_entity.type
_entity.pdbx_description
1 polymer ?
#
loop_
_entity_poly.entity_id
_entity_poly.type
_entity_poly.pdbx_seq_one_letter_code
_entity_poly.pdbx_strand_id
1 'polypeptide(L)'
;MIPSLPRPLWLRIATVVFVAAFLVFLFLPLATVAAFAFNDAAYPAPPWQGFTLDWFTGDETLDRTGLFKDQELMGSILTSLLVAAWVTLLSVVVGTTNAFLMERMRFRGQGLLSLMMVIPLVIPGVILGISILAFASRVADLLGDVFGWEAEFLRPGLPLVVLGQVSYLIAISTLTISARLKRFDRTLEEAAYNLGASRPAVLATITLPYLRPAMIGSAAIVFLMSFENFNTTLMLVGADSPLTVMMYGRMRDGATPVLNAVSVFLMVASAAIALLLMRGGAQERR
;
A
#
# COMPACT_ATOMS: atom_id res chain seq x y z
N MET A 1 -13.91 19.19 31.36
CA MET A 1 -12.56 19.47 30.79
C MET A 1 -11.73 20.07 31.91
N ILE A 2 -10.67 19.41 32.33
CA ILE A 2 -9.71 19.95 33.30
C ILE A 2 -8.89 21.01 32.54
N PRO A 3 -8.88 22.30 32.98
CA PRO A 3 -8.07 23.29 32.30
C PRO A 3 -6.61 22.89 32.39
N SER A 4 -5.93 22.78 31.23
CA SER A 4 -4.51 22.45 31.20
C SER A 4 -3.75 23.48 32.02
N LEU A 5 -3.02 23.06 33.05
CA LEU A 5 -2.12 23.90 33.83
C LEU A 5 -1.20 24.70 32.87
N PRO A 6 -0.97 26.00 33.13
CA PRO A 6 -0.10 26.81 32.29
C PRO A 6 1.29 26.18 32.27
N ARG A 7 1.71 25.72 31.11
CA ARG A 7 3.05 25.12 30.93
C ARG A 7 4.11 26.20 31.08
N PRO A 8 5.15 26.00 31.90
CA PRO A 8 6.23 26.97 32.04
C PRO A 8 6.92 27.23 30.68
N LEU A 9 7.44 28.44 30.49
CA LEU A 9 8.01 28.89 29.20
C LEU A 9 9.09 27.94 28.67
N TRP A 10 9.97 27.46 29.58
CA TRP A 10 11.04 26.52 29.21
C TRP A 10 10.50 25.20 28.62
N LEU A 11 9.38 24.68 29.14
CA LEU A 11 8.76 23.45 28.64
C LEU A 11 8.15 23.68 27.25
N ARG A 12 7.58 24.86 26.97
CA ARG A 12 7.10 25.23 25.65
C ARG A 12 8.26 25.31 24.64
N ILE A 13 9.36 26.00 25.02
CA ILE A 13 10.55 26.09 24.17
C ILE A 13 11.13 24.70 23.91
N ALA A 14 11.31 23.89 24.95
CA ALA A 14 11.82 22.52 24.81
C ALA A 14 10.93 21.67 23.88
N THR A 15 9.59 21.77 24.00
CA THR A 15 8.66 21.06 23.10
C THR A 15 8.80 21.53 21.67
N VAL A 16 8.89 22.85 21.42
CA VAL A 16 9.05 23.39 20.04
C VAL A 16 10.38 22.95 19.44
N VAL A 17 11.47 23.05 20.19
CA VAL A 17 12.80 22.59 19.74
C VAL A 17 12.80 21.11 19.44
N PHE A 18 12.21 20.29 20.32
CA PHE A 18 12.10 18.85 20.09
C PHE A 18 11.30 18.53 18.83
N VAL A 19 10.11 19.14 18.65
CA VAL A 19 9.27 18.93 17.46
C VAL A 19 10.00 19.40 16.20
N ALA A 20 10.65 20.57 16.25
CA ALA A 20 11.42 21.08 15.11
C ALA A 20 12.57 20.13 14.74
N ALA A 21 13.36 19.70 15.74
CA ALA A 21 14.45 18.75 15.53
C ALA A 21 13.95 17.39 14.98
N PHE A 22 12.84 16.90 15.50
CA PHE A 22 12.19 15.68 15.01
C PHE A 22 11.74 15.84 13.56
N LEU A 23 11.09 16.95 13.19
CA LEU A 23 10.69 17.22 11.81
C LEU A 23 11.90 17.33 10.88
N VAL A 24 12.95 18.04 11.29
CA VAL A 24 14.20 18.12 10.51
C VAL A 24 14.77 16.71 10.31
N PHE A 25 14.90 15.92 11.36
CA PHE A 25 15.40 14.54 11.29
C PHE A 25 14.57 13.68 10.33
N LEU A 26 13.24 13.83 10.37
CA LEU A 26 12.33 13.05 9.51
C LEU A 26 12.41 13.47 8.05
N PHE A 27 12.45 14.78 7.77
CA PHE A 27 12.38 15.29 6.40
C PHE A 27 13.74 15.49 5.74
N LEU A 28 14.84 15.54 6.51
CA LEU A 28 16.18 15.75 5.96
C LEU A 28 16.59 14.70 4.92
N PRO A 29 16.41 13.39 5.14
CA PRO A 29 16.70 12.37 4.12
C PRO A 29 15.90 12.58 2.83
N LEU A 30 14.61 12.90 2.96
CA LEU A 30 13.73 13.16 1.81
C LEU A 30 14.17 14.42 1.05
N ALA A 31 14.50 15.48 1.78
CA ALA A 31 15.01 16.70 1.20
C ALA A 31 16.35 16.48 0.48
N THR A 32 17.21 15.62 1.03
CA THR A 32 18.49 15.24 0.41
C THR A 32 18.26 14.51 -0.91
N VAL A 33 17.38 13.50 -0.93
CA VAL A 33 16.99 12.78 -2.16
C VAL A 33 16.41 13.76 -3.18
N ALA A 34 15.52 14.66 -2.73
CA ALA A 34 14.93 15.68 -3.60
C ALA A 34 15.99 16.65 -4.16
N ALA A 35 16.94 17.10 -3.35
CA ALA A 35 18.02 17.94 -3.83
C ALA A 35 18.88 17.25 -4.89
N PHE A 36 19.31 16.01 -4.64
CA PHE A 36 20.13 15.27 -5.60
C PHE A 36 19.39 14.81 -6.87
N ALA A 37 18.06 14.82 -6.88
CA ALA A 37 17.29 14.63 -8.09
C ALA A 37 17.47 15.77 -9.13
N PHE A 38 17.93 16.94 -8.67
CA PHE A 38 18.18 18.10 -9.52
C PHE A 38 19.67 18.44 -9.63
N ASN A 39 20.57 17.63 -9.06
CA ASN A 39 22.00 17.86 -9.16
C ASN A 39 22.53 17.38 -10.50
N ASP A 40 23.30 18.24 -11.20
CA ASP A 40 23.97 17.93 -12.46
C ASP A 40 25.26 17.12 -12.22
N ALA A 41 25.13 15.96 -11.61
CA ALA A 41 26.23 15.05 -11.29
C ALA A 41 25.91 13.64 -11.75
N ALA A 42 26.91 12.90 -12.19
CA ALA A 42 26.75 11.51 -12.64
C ALA A 42 26.32 10.56 -11.50
N TYR A 43 26.60 10.93 -10.25
CA TYR A 43 26.23 10.16 -9.06
C TYR A 43 25.41 11.02 -8.09
N PRO A 44 24.45 10.43 -7.35
CA PRO A 44 23.61 11.13 -6.39
C PRO A 44 24.38 11.43 -5.08
N ALA A 45 25.49 12.15 -5.17
CA ALA A 45 26.40 12.46 -4.05
C ALA A 45 26.96 13.89 -4.14
N PRO A 46 27.39 14.47 -3.01
CA PRO A 46 28.12 15.72 -3.02
C PRO A 46 29.42 15.64 -3.84
N PRO A 47 29.90 16.77 -4.41
CA PRO A 47 29.41 18.14 -4.27
C PRO A 47 28.22 18.45 -5.20
N TRP A 48 27.51 19.57 -4.91
CA TRP A 48 26.55 20.14 -5.84
C TRP A 48 27.28 20.69 -7.07
N GLN A 49 26.92 20.21 -8.28
CA GLN A 49 27.59 20.56 -9.53
C GLN A 49 26.78 21.54 -10.39
N GLY A 50 25.47 21.64 -10.14
CA GLY A 50 24.59 22.52 -10.88
C GLY A 50 23.14 22.04 -10.79
N PHE A 51 22.22 22.85 -11.31
CA PHE A 51 20.80 22.47 -11.40
C PHE A 51 20.51 21.90 -12.78
N THR A 52 19.89 20.73 -12.86
CA THR A 52 19.42 20.14 -14.09
C THR A 52 18.04 19.50 -13.95
N LEU A 53 17.31 19.36 -15.04
CA LEU A 53 16.09 18.57 -15.17
C LEU A 53 16.29 17.30 -16.02
N ASP A 54 17.52 17.02 -16.47
CA ASP A 54 17.82 15.94 -17.39
C ASP A 54 17.48 14.57 -16.82
N TRP A 55 17.53 14.41 -15.48
CA TRP A 55 17.13 13.18 -14.81
C TRP A 55 15.62 12.89 -14.91
N PHE A 56 14.83 13.89 -15.30
CA PHE A 56 13.40 13.72 -15.58
C PHE A 56 13.14 13.59 -17.09
N THR A 57 13.72 14.49 -17.91
CA THR A 57 13.40 14.63 -19.34
C THR A 57 14.37 13.88 -20.26
N GLY A 58 15.58 13.58 -19.79
CA GLY A 58 16.68 13.05 -20.55
C GLY A 58 17.43 14.13 -21.35
N ASP A 59 18.71 13.88 -21.58
CA ASP A 59 19.55 14.65 -22.50
C ASP A 59 20.37 13.69 -23.36
N GLU A 60 20.08 13.68 -24.66
CA GLU A 60 20.76 12.81 -25.64
C GLU A 60 22.22 13.23 -25.87
N THR A 61 22.56 14.51 -25.65
CA THR A 61 23.94 15.01 -25.85
C THR A 61 24.88 14.52 -24.75
N LEU A 62 24.36 14.25 -23.56
CA LEU A 62 25.10 13.76 -22.39
C LEU A 62 24.86 12.26 -22.13
N ASP A 63 24.21 11.56 -23.05
CA ASP A 63 23.83 10.15 -22.92
C ASP A 63 23.06 9.87 -21.60
N ARG A 64 22.17 10.79 -21.23
CA ARG A 64 21.37 10.72 -20.02
C ARG A 64 19.94 10.27 -20.34
N THR A 65 19.55 9.10 -19.84
CA THR A 65 18.17 8.63 -19.93
C THR A 65 17.41 9.19 -18.72
N GLY A 66 16.46 10.12 -18.98
CA GLY A 66 15.59 10.67 -17.93
C GLY A 66 14.44 9.73 -17.60
N LEU A 67 13.82 9.92 -16.42
CA LEU A 67 12.69 9.12 -15.92
C LEU A 67 11.59 8.92 -16.98
N PHE A 68 11.14 9.98 -17.65
CA PHE A 68 10.01 9.90 -18.60
C PHE A 68 10.37 9.27 -19.94
N LYS A 69 11.65 9.14 -20.27
CA LYS A 69 12.13 8.44 -21.47
C LYS A 69 12.53 6.99 -21.18
N ASP A 70 12.68 6.61 -19.92
CA ASP A 70 13.06 5.27 -19.49
C ASP A 70 11.84 4.34 -19.53
N GLN A 71 11.71 3.59 -20.61
CA GLN A 71 10.56 2.69 -20.83
C GLN A 71 10.49 1.58 -19.78
N GLU A 72 11.62 1.11 -19.30
CA GLU A 72 11.67 0.05 -18.28
C GLU A 72 11.17 0.55 -16.92
N LEU A 73 11.60 1.75 -16.48
CA LEU A 73 11.11 2.40 -15.28
C LEU A 73 9.61 2.74 -15.38
N MET A 74 9.18 3.29 -16.51
CA MET A 74 7.76 3.61 -16.72
C MET A 74 6.91 2.33 -16.76
N GLY A 75 7.40 1.26 -17.35
CA GLY A 75 6.78 -0.06 -17.33
C GLY A 75 6.66 -0.60 -15.90
N SER A 76 7.72 -0.50 -15.10
CA SER A 76 7.71 -0.97 -13.70
C SER A 76 6.76 -0.16 -12.79
N ILE A 77 6.60 1.15 -13.05
CA ILE A 77 5.58 1.97 -12.37
C ILE A 77 4.18 1.45 -12.69
N LEU A 78 3.89 1.21 -13.98
CA LEU A 78 2.60 0.68 -14.41
C LEU A 78 2.33 -0.71 -13.81
N THR A 79 3.33 -1.58 -13.81
CA THR A 79 3.25 -2.90 -13.16
C THR A 79 2.91 -2.78 -11.68
N SER A 80 3.57 -1.88 -10.94
CA SER A 80 3.26 -1.61 -9.53
C SER A 80 1.82 -1.11 -9.33
N LEU A 81 1.35 -0.20 -10.19
CA LEU A 81 -0.03 0.31 -10.14
C LEU A 81 -1.05 -0.80 -10.39
N LEU A 82 -0.81 -1.66 -11.38
CA LEU A 82 -1.69 -2.80 -11.68
C LEU A 82 -1.73 -3.81 -10.53
N VAL A 83 -0.57 -4.20 -9.99
CA VAL A 83 -0.50 -5.08 -8.83
C VAL A 83 -1.24 -4.47 -7.65
N ALA A 84 -0.97 -3.21 -7.31
CA ALA A 84 -1.63 -2.53 -6.19
C ALA A 84 -3.15 -2.41 -6.39
N ALA A 85 -3.63 -2.18 -7.62
CA ALA A 85 -5.05 -2.13 -7.92
C ALA A 85 -5.73 -3.50 -7.70
N TRP A 86 -5.14 -4.58 -8.20
CA TRP A 86 -5.67 -5.94 -8.01
C TRP A 86 -5.65 -6.37 -6.54
N VAL A 87 -4.53 -6.13 -5.86
CA VAL A 87 -4.41 -6.42 -4.42
C VAL A 87 -5.45 -5.65 -3.62
N THR A 88 -5.66 -4.38 -3.92
CA THR A 88 -6.65 -3.54 -3.25
C THR A 88 -8.06 -4.05 -3.48
N LEU A 89 -8.42 -4.32 -4.73
CA LEU A 89 -9.75 -4.83 -5.09
C LEU A 89 -10.06 -6.12 -4.33
N LEU A 90 -9.17 -7.10 -4.42
CA LEU A 90 -9.34 -8.40 -3.78
C LEU A 90 -9.36 -8.28 -2.25
N SER A 91 -8.44 -7.51 -1.67
CA SER A 91 -8.37 -7.34 -0.22
C SER A 91 -9.58 -6.62 0.35
N VAL A 92 -10.13 -5.61 -0.34
CA VAL A 92 -11.33 -4.90 0.13
C VAL A 92 -12.58 -5.78 -0.01
N VAL A 93 -12.74 -6.50 -1.12
CA VAL A 93 -13.90 -7.39 -1.33
C VAL A 93 -13.89 -8.51 -0.28
N VAL A 94 -12.78 -9.24 -0.17
CA VAL A 94 -12.66 -10.34 0.79
C VAL A 94 -12.67 -9.81 2.23
N GLY A 95 -11.99 -8.69 2.49
CA GLY A 95 -11.96 -8.05 3.80
C GLY A 95 -13.34 -7.58 4.27
N THR A 96 -14.16 -7.06 3.35
CA THR A 96 -15.57 -6.70 3.65
C THR A 96 -16.37 -7.95 4.01
N THR A 97 -16.26 -9.01 3.22
CA THR A 97 -16.93 -10.30 3.49
C THR A 97 -16.51 -10.85 4.85
N ASN A 98 -15.21 -10.84 5.15
CA ASN A 98 -14.68 -11.28 6.44
C ASN A 98 -15.17 -10.40 7.60
N ALA A 99 -15.28 -9.09 7.41
CA ALA A 99 -15.81 -8.18 8.42
C ALA A 99 -17.28 -8.53 8.75
N PHE A 100 -18.11 -8.83 7.75
CA PHE A 100 -19.47 -9.32 7.97
C PHE A 100 -19.48 -10.65 8.70
N LEU A 101 -18.66 -11.61 8.29
CA LEU A 101 -18.53 -12.91 8.94
C LEU A 101 -18.17 -12.77 10.42
N MET A 102 -17.19 -11.91 10.74
CA MET A 102 -16.71 -11.69 12.10
C MET A 102 -17.71 -10.95 12.99
N GLU A 103 -18.42 -9.95 12.46
CA GLU A 103 -19.26 -9.08 13.28
C GLU A 103 -20.74 -9.49 13.32
N ARG A 104 -21.21 -10.24 12.32
CA ARG A 104 -22.62 -10.61 12.18
C ARG A 104 -22.93 -12.07 12.49
N MET A 105 -21.93 -12.93 12.38
CA MET A 105 -22.10 -14.36 12.59
C MET A 105 -21.34 -14.82 13.83
N ARG A 106 -21.95 -15.74 14.59
CA ARG A 106 -21.28 -16.45 15.69
C ARG A 106 -21.11 -17.90 15.28
N PHE A 107 -19.88 -18.34 15.17
CA PHE A 107 -19.55 -19.73 14.80
C PHE A 107 -18.36 -20.25 15.62
N ARG A 108 -18.30 -21.59 15.73
CA ARG A 108 -17.17 -22.25 16.36
C ARG A 108 -15.90 -22.01 15.55
N GLY A 109 -14.82 -21.55 16.19
CA GLY A 109 -13.56 -21.24 15.51
C GLY A 109 -13.39 -19.77 15.07
N GLN A 110 -14.33 -18.86 15.36
CA GLN A 110 -14.23 -17.44 15.03
C GLN A 110 -12.94 -16.81 15.59
N GLY A 111 -12.55 -17.16 16.83
CA GLY A 111 -11.31 -16.68 17.44
C GLY A 111 -10.07 -17.20 16.69
N LEU A 112 -10.07 -18.47 16.25
CA LEU A 112 -8.98 -19.05 15.48
C LEU A 112 -8.86 -18.37 14.12
N LEU A 113 -9.98 -18.14 13.43
CA LEU A 113 -9.95 -17.43 12.14
C LEU A 113 -9.42 -16.00 12.31
N SER A 114 -9.85 -15.29 13.35
CA SER A 114 -9.34 -13.95 13.67
C SER A 114 -7.83 -13.96 13.91
N LEU A 115 -7.33 -14.95 14.64
CA LEU A 115 -5.89 -15.13 14.87
C LEU A 115 -5.14 -15.43 13.57
N MET A 116 -5.62 -16.36 12.75
CA MET A 116 -5.02 -16.72 11.46
C MET A 116 -4.93 -15.54 10.50
N MET A 117 -5.90 -14.63 10.53
CA MET A 117 -5.85 -13.40 9.70
C MET A 117 -4.77 -12.41 10.15
N VAL A 118 -4.47 -12.36 11.45
CA VAL A 118 -3.49 -11.39 11.99
C VAL A 118 -2.06 -11.93 11.95
N ILE A 119 -1.87 -13.25 12.05
CA ILE A 119 -0.54 -13.90 12.06
C ILE A 119 0.36 -13.41 10.90
N PRO A 120 -0.09 -13.36 9.63
CA PRO A 120 0.77 -12.93 8.53
C PRO A 120 1.28 -11.49 8.64
N LEU A 121 0.60 -10.61 9.39
CA LEU A 121 1.05 -9.24 9.61
C LEU A 121 2.27 -9.14 10.54
N VAL A 122 2.50 -10.17 11.36
CA VAL A 122 3.61 -10.22 12.32
C VAL A 122 4.85 -10.88 11.71
N ILE A 123 4.65 -11.69 10.67
CA ILE A 123 5.74 -12.40 10.00
C ILE A 123 6.56 -11.41 9.14
N PRO A 124 7.91 -11.39 9.25
CA PRO A 124 8.72 -10.57 8.37
C PRO A 124 8.44 -10.86 6.89
N GLY A 125 8.26 -9.80 6.08
CA GLY A 125 7.79 -9.91 4.69
C GLY A 125 8.66 -10.83 3.80
N VAL A 126 9.99 -10.86 4.00
CA VAL A 126 10.90 -11.76 3.27
C VAL A 126 10.60 -13.22 3.62
N ILE A 127 10.43 -13.54 4.91
CA ILE A 127 10.12 -14.91 5.36
C ILE A 127 8.75 -15.32 4.83
N LEU A 128 7.77 -14.43 4.90
CA LEU A 128 6.43 -14.64 4.35
C LEU A 128 6.51 -14.94 2.84
N GLY A 129 7.25 -14.12 2.08
CA GLY A 129 7.44 -14.31 0.64
C GLY A 129 8.06 -15.65 0.28
N ILE A 130 9.18 -16.04 0.95
CA ILE A 130 9.82 -17.34 0.73
C ILE A 130 8.87 -18.50 1.07
N SER A 131 8.12 -18.39 2.17
CA SER A 131 7.15 -19.41 2.58
C SER A 131 6.02 -19.57 1.57
N ILE A 132 5.48 -18.45 1.06
CA ILE A 132 4.45 -18.45 0.01
C ILE A 132 5.00 -19.07 -1.28
N LEU A 133 6.22 -18.70 -1.70
CA LEU A 133 6.87 -19.25 -2.88
C LEU A 133 7.03 -20.77 -2.77
N ALA A 134 7.58 -21.24 -1.65
CA ALA A 134 7.80 -22.66 -1.42
C ALA A 134 6.47 -23.45 -1.40
N PHE A 135 5.44 -22.90 -0.74
CA PHE A 135 4.12 -23.52 -0.71
C PHE A 135 3.44 -23.52 -2.09
N ALA A 136 3.45 -22.38 -2.79
CA ALA A 136 2.84 -22.26 -4.11
C ALA A 136 3.51 -23.18 -5.13
N SER A 137 4.85 -23.27 -5.13
CA SER A 137 5.58 -24.19 -6.00
C SER A 137 5.22 -25.65 -5.74
N ARG A 138 5.13 -26.06 -4.45
CA ARG A 138 4.70 -27.42 -4.09
C ARG A 138 3.29 -27.74 -4.55
N VAL A 139 2.36 -26.78 -4.38
CA VAL A 139 0.98 -26.95 -4.85
C VAL A 139 0.92 -27.02 -6.38
N ALA A 140 1.69 -26.17 -7.08
CA ALA A 140 1.75 -26.21 -8.54
C ALA A 140 2.30 -27.55 -9.06
N ASP A 141 3.37 -28.10 -8.44
CA ASP A 141 3.93 -29.39 -8.78
C ASP A 141 2.91 -30.52 -8.55
N LEU A 142 2.23 -30.51 -7.40
CA LEU A 142 1.20 -31.50 -7.09
C LEU A 142 0.04 -31.48 -8.09
N LEU A 143 -0.41 -30.27 -8.50
CA LEU A 143 -1.48 -30.11 -9.49
C LEU A 143 -1.04 -30.63 -10.87
N GLY A 144 0.21 -30.37 -11.25
CA GLY A 144 0.81 -30.91 -12.48
C GLY A 144 0.90 -32.43 -12.46
N ASP A 145 1.45 -33.02 -11.39
CA ASP A 145 1.67 -34.46 -11.27
C ASP A 145 0.37 -35.26 -11.16
N VAL A 146 -0.63 -34.75 -10.43
CA VAL A 146 -1.87 -35.50 -10.16
C VAL A 146 -2.95 -35.24 -11.20
N PHE A 147 -3.08 -34.00 -11.66
CA PHE A 147 -4.19 -33.59 -12.54
C PHE A 147 -3.73 -33.19 -13.95
N GLY A 148 -2.43 -33.16 -14.23
CA GLY A 148 -1.88 -32.66 -15.49
C GLY A 148 -2.13 -31.18 -15.74
N TRP A 149 -2.42 -30.41 -14.68
CA TRP A 149 -2.76 -28.99 -14.76
C TRP A 149 -1.56 -28.11 -14.37
N GLU A 150 -1.00 -27.42 -15.34
CA GLU A 150 0.06 -26.43 -15.11
C GLU A 150 -0.52 -25.14 -14.52
N ALA A 151 -0.49 -25.02 -13.20
CA ALA A 151 -0.99 -23.85 -12.49
C ALA A 151 0.05 -22.71 -12.51
N GLU A 152 0.24 -22.09 -13.68
CA GLU A 152 1.24 -21.02 -13.88
C GLU A 152 1.06 -19.83 -12.93
N PHE A 153 -0.16 -19.52 -12.51
CA PHE A 153 -0.44 -18.45 -11.56
C PHE A 153 0.15 -18.69 -10.15
N LEU A 154 0.59 -19.93 -9.85
CA LEU A 154 1.32 -20.30 -8.63
C LEU A 154 2.85 -20.30 -8.84
N ARG A 155 3.33 -20.05 -10.04
CA ARG A 155 4.75 -19.87 -10.34
C ARG A 155 5.19 -18.42 -10.11
N PRO A 156 6.51 -18.15 -9.91
CA PRO A 156 7.00 -16.78 -9.77
C PRO A 156 6.51 -15.86 -10.89
N GLY A 157 5.85 -14.77 -10.51
CA GLY A 157 5.23 -13.84 -11.46
C GLY A 157 4.22 -12.92 -10.80
N LEU A 158 3.64 -11.99 -11.56
CA LEU A 158 2.70 -11.01 -11.05
C LEU A 158 1.46 -11.62 -10.37
N PRO A 159 0.85 -12.72 -10.89
CA PRO A 159 -0.26 -13.37 -10.21
C PRO A 159 0.11 -13.86 -8.80
N LEU A 160 1.28 -14.46 -8.64
CA LEU A 160 1.75 -14.93 -7.33
C LEU A 160 2.09 -13.76 -6.40
N VAL A 161 2.62 -12.64 -6.92
CA VAL A 161 2.81 -11.39 -6.16
C VAL A 161 1.48 -10.88 -5.62
N VAL A 162 0.44 -10.83 -6.47
CA VAL A 162 -0.91 -10.39 -6.06
C VAL A 162 -1.45 -11.31 -4.96
N LEU A 163 -1.43 -12.63 -5.16
CA LEU A 163 -1.91 -13.60 -4.16
C LEU A 163 -1.12 -13.49 -2.85
N GLY A 164 0.19 -13.36 -2.93
CA GLY A 164 1.05 -13.22 -1.77
C GLY A 164 0.75 -11.97 -0.96
N GLN A 165 0.57 -10.83 -1.60
CA GLN A 165 0.24 -9.58 -0.92
C GLN A 165 -1.19 -9.60 -0.36
N VAL A 166 -2.16 -10.14 -1.10
CA VAL A 166 -3.55 -10.30 -0.66
C VAL A 166 -3.61 -11.14 0.61
N SER A 167 -2.78 -12.18 0.75
CA SER A 167 -2.80 -13.11 1.87
C SER A 167 -2.70 -12.45 3.25
N TYR A 168 -2.06 -11.29 3.36
CA TYR A 168 -1.93 -10.54 4.62
C TYR A 168 -2.65 -9.19 4.60
N LEU A 169 -2.76 -8.52 3.44
CA LEU A 169 -3.45 -7.23 3.35
C LEU A 169 -4.97 -7.33 3.54
N ILE A 170 -5.54 -8.52 3.33
CA ILE A 170 -6.93 -8.81 3.71
C ILE A 170 -7.19 -8.49 5.18
N ALA A 171 -6.24 -8.78 6.07
CA ALA A 171 -6.40 -8.51 7.49
C ALA A 171 -6.57 -7.00 7.78
N ILE A 172 -5.80 -6.14 7.11
CA ILE A 172 -5.93 -4.69 7.23
C ILE A 172 -7.32 -4.21 6.82
N SER A 173 -7.81 -4.70 5.67
CA SER A 173 -9.16 -4.39 5.20
C SER A 173 -10.23 -4.88 6.17
N THR A 174 -10.12 -6.13 6.61
CA THR A 174 -11.06 -6.72 7.56
C THR A 174 -11.13 -5.91 8.84
N LEU A 175 -9.99 -5.61 9.48
CA LEU A 175 -9.94 -4.87 10.75
C LEU A 175 -10.51 -3.46 10.61
N THR A 176 -10.17 -2.75 9.53
CA THR A 176 -10.65 -1.39 9.27
C THR A 176 -12.17 -1.35 9.08
N ILE A 177 -12.70 -2.27 8.28
CA ILE A 177 -14.13 -2.34 7.97
C ILE A 177 -14.91 -2.87 9.18
N SER A 178 -14.40 -3.87 9.91
CA SER A 178 -15.00 -4.40 11.14
C SER A 178 -15.15 -3.30 12.21
N ALA A 179 -14.13 -2.45 12.37
CA ALA A 179 -14.18 -1.36 13.34
C ALA A 179 -15.34 -0.39 13.08
N ARG A 180 -15.69 -0.16 11.81
CA ARG A 180 -16.85 0.64 11.44
C ARG A 180 -18.16 -0.14 11.57
N LEU A 181 -18.19 -1.40 11.14
CA LEU A 181 -19.37 -2.26 11.21
C LEU A 181 -19.83 -2.50 12.66
N LYS A 182 -18.89 -2.57 13.63
CA LYS A 182 -19.20 -2.64 15.08
C LYS A 182 -20.02 -1.46 15.59
N ARG A 183 -19.86 -0.28 14.97
CA ARG A 183 -20.57 0.96 15.37
C ARG A 183 -21.88 1.15 14.62
N PHE A 184 -22.23 0.22 13.75
CA PHE A 184 -23.46 0.29 12.96
C PHE A 184 -24.68 0.00 13.81
N ASP A 185 -25.69 0.89 13.75
CA ASP A 185 -26.96 0.67 14.42
C ASP A 185 -27.84 -0.30 13.64
N ARG A 186 -28.03 -1.50 14.20
CA ARG A 186 -28.84 -2.58 13.58
C ARG A 186 -30.32 -2.24 13.48
N THR A 187 -30.83 -1.32 14.30
CA THR A 187 -32.23 -0.92 14.25
C THR A 187 -32.63 -0.35 12.87
N LEU A 188 -31.66 0.22 12.15
CA LEU A 188 -31.88 0.71 10.76
C LEU A 188 -32.22 -0.45 9.79
N GLU A 189 -31.53 -1.59 9.93
CA GLU A 189 -31.84 -2.79 9.14
C GLU A 189 -33.19 -3.38 9.53
N GLU A 190 -33.48 -3.47 10.81
CA GLU A 190 -34.73 -3.99 11.35
C GLU A 190 -35.93 -3.12 10.88
N ALA A 191 -35.80 -1.82 10.92
CA ALA A 191 -36.83 -0.89 10.40
C ALA A 191 -37.09 -1.11 8.90
N ALA A 192 -36.03 -1.31 8.10
CA ALA A 192 -36.17 -1.59 6.67
C ALA A 192 -36.84 -2.95 6.39
N TYR A 193 -36.53 -3.98 7.18
CA TYR A 193 -37.21 -5.28 7.08
C TYR A 193 -38.69 -5.17 7.45
N ASN A 194 -39.03 -4.39 8.47
CA ASN A 194 -40.43 -4.14 8.85
C ASN A 194 -41.23 -3.39 7.77
N LEU A 195 -40.54 -2.60 6.93
CA LEU A 195 -41.11 -1.96 5.74
C LEU A 195 -41.14 -2.88 4.49
N GLY A 196 -40.77 -4.16 4.63
CA GLY A 196 -40.82 -5.14 3.55
C GLY A 196 -39.59 -5.18 2.65
N ALA A 197 -38.47 -4.53 3.01
CA ALA A 197 -37.26 -4.60 2.22
C ALA A 197 -36.61 -5.99 2.28
N SER A 198 -36.11 -6.48 1.13
CA SER A 198 -35.37 -7.74 1.07
C SER A 198 -33.94 -7.59 1.63
N ARG A 199 -33.34 -8.70 2.07
CA ARG A 199 -31.95 -8.70 2.59
C ARG A 199 -30.93 -8.08 1.63
N PRO A 200 -30.90 -8.39 0.32
CA PRO A 200 -30.00 -7.73 -0.62
C PRO A 200 -30.24 -6.22 -0.73
N ALA A 201 -31.53 -5.80 -0.69
CA ALA A 201 -31.88 -4.37 -0.75
C ALA A 201 -31.33 -3.64 0.48
N VAL A 202 -31.54 -4.15 1.69
CA VAL A 202 -31.02 -3.58 2.94
C VAL A 202 -29.49 -3.49 2.92
N LEU A 203 -28.82 -4.56 2.48
CA LEU A 203 -27.38 -4.56 2.35
C LEU A 203 -26.87 -3.47 1.39
N ALA A 204 -27.48 -3.36 0.22
CA ALA A 204 -27.07 -2.44 -0.84
C ALA A 204 -27.40 -0.98 -0.54
N THR A 205 -28.55 -0.71 0.13
CA THR A 205 -29.05 0.67 0.32
C THR A 205 -28.75 1.26 1.70
N ILE A 206 -28.47 0.44 2.70
CA ILE A 206 -28.23 0.90 4.08
C ILE A 206 -26.82 0.52 4.53
N THR A 207 -26.50 -0.76 4.55
CA THR A 207 -25.27 -1.25 5.21
C THR A 207 -24.01 -0.91 4.41
N LEU A 208 -23.96 -1.21 3.10
CA LEU A 208 -22.81 -0.90 2.25
C LEU A 208 -22.56 0.60 2.10
N PRO A 209 -23.56 1.48 1.91
CA PRO A 209 -23.35 2.91 1.93
C PRO A 209 -22.76 3.43 3.24
N TYR A 210 -23.22 2.89 4.39
CA TYR A 210 -22.61 3.23 5.69
C TYR A 210 -21.14 2.80 5.78
N LEU A 211 -20.78 1.65 5.21
CA LEU A 211 -19.41 1.13 5.22
C LEU A 211 -18.51 1.80 4.17
N ARG A 212 -19.06 2.43 3.14
CA ARG A 212 -18.32 3.02 2.02
C ARG A 212 -17.11 3.86 2.46
N PRO A 213 -17.18 4.77 3.46
CA PRO A 213 -16.01 5.53 3.88
C PRO A 213 -14.89 4.65 4.48
N ALA A 214 -15.23 3.56 5.19
CA ALA A 214 -14.24 2.62 5.72
C ALA A 214 -13.64 1.76 4.60
N MET A 215 -14.44 1.36 3.61
CA MET A 215 -13.97 0.62 2.44
C MET A 215 -13.00 1.46 1.61
N ILE A 216 -13.31 2.75 1.36
CA ILE A 216 -12.43 3.68 0.66
C ILE A 216 -11.14 3.92 1.46
N GLY A 217 -11.26 4.15 2.78
CA GLY A 217 -10.08 4.31 3.64
C GLY A 217 -9.19 3.07 3.68
N SER A 218 -9.79 1.89 3.75
CA SER A 218 -9.08 0.61 3.66
C SER A 218 -8.42 0.44 2.28
N ALA A 219 -9.14 0.75 1.20
CA ALA A 219 -8.60 0.69 -0.16
C ALA A 219 -7.34 1.57 -0.31
N ALA A 220 -7.38 2.81 0.21
CA ALA A 220 -6.24 3.71 0.16
C ALA A 220 -5.03 3.16 0.93
N ILE A 221 -5.24 2.61 2.13
CA ILE A 221 -4.16 2.02 2.93
C ILE A 221 -3.56 0.80 2.23
N VAL A 222 -4.41 -0.13 1.75
CA VAL A 222 -3.97 -1.35 1.07
C VAL A 222 -3.25 -1.03 -0.23
N PHE A 223 -3.74 -0.06 -0.99
CA PHE A 223 -3.11 0.39 -2.23
C PHE A 223 -1.69 0.90 -1.98
N LEU A 224 -1.52 1.79 -1.00
CA LEU A 224 -0.20 2.33 -0.66
C LEU A 224 0.73 1.22 -0.16
N MET A 225 0.26 0.36 0.75
CA MET A 225 1.07 -0.76 1.28
C MET A 225 1.46 -1.77 0.19
N SER A 226 0.60 -1.99 -0.80
CA SER A 226 0.88 -2.86 -1.94
C SER A 226 1.86 -2.21 -2.91
N PHE A 227 1.67 -0.93 -3.22
CA PHE A 227 2.50 -0.18 -4.16
C PHE A 227 3.96 -0.07 -3.68
N GLU A 228 4.17 0.17 -2.38
CA GLU A 228 5.51 0.26 -1.78
C GLU A 228 6.10 -1.10 -1.38
N ASN A 229 5.37 -2.21 -1.59
CA ASN A 229 5.80 -3.50 -1.13
C ASN A 229 7.04 -3.99 -1.88
N PHE A 230 8.13 -4.13 -1.14
CA PHE A 230 9.40 -4.68 -1.65
C PHE A 230 9.64 -6.10 -1.17
N ASN A 231 9.55 -6.32 0.15
CA ASN A 231 10.06 -7.53 0.80
C ASN A 231 9.40 -8.82 0.31
N THR A 232 8.07 -8.84 0.26
CA THR A 232 7.32 -10.01 -0.22
C THR A 232 7.40 -10.12 -1.74
N THR A 233 7.31 -8.99 -2.43
CA THR A 233 7.36 -8.90 -3.90
C THR A 233 8.66 -9.45 -4.45
N LEU A 234 9.82 -9.11 -3.86
CA LEU A 234 11.14 -9.57 -4.30
C LEU A 234 11.24 -11.10 -4.37
N MET A 235 10.55 -11.81 -3.45
CA MET A 235 10.60 -13.26 -3.38
C MET A 235 9.63 -13.94 -4.37
N LEU A 236 8.58 -13.25 -4.80
CA LEU A 236 7.50 -13.82 -5.59
C LEU A 236 7.51 -13.38 -7.06
N VAL A 237 8.26 -12.32 -7.38
CA VAL A 237 8.31 -11.75 -8.72
C VAL A 237 9.02 -12.69 -9.71
N GLY A 238 8.53 -12.68 -10.96
CA GLY A 238 9.20 -13.32 -12.11
C GLY A 238 10.00 -12.29 -12.92
N ALA A 239 9.82 -12.30 -14.24
CA ALA A 239 10.53 -11.42 -15.16
C ALA A 239 10.06 -9.95 -15.08
N ASP A 240 8.75 -9.73 -14.87
CA ASP A 240 8.17 -8.39 -14.85
C ASP A 240 8.26 -7.77 -13.46
N SER A 241 9.29 -6.97 -13.22
CA SER A 241 9.56 -6.39 -11.91
C SER A 241 8.73 -5.14 -11.63
N PRO A 242 7.94 -5.12 -10.53
CA PRO A 242 7.38 -3.89 -9.99
C PRO A 242 8.46 -2.88 -9.60
N LEU A 243 8.08 -1.61 -9.50
CA LEU A 243 8.99 -0.48 -9.32
C LEU A 243 9.98 -0.65 -8.15
N THR A 244 9.52 -1.12 -7.00
CA THR A 244 10.36 -1.29 -5.81
C THR A 244 11.49 -2.30 -6.03
N VAL A 245 11.21 -3.39 -6.75
CA VAL A 245 12.20 -4.42 -7.11
C VAL A 245 13.14 -3.91 -8.21
N MET A 246 12.60 -3.20 -9.21
CA MET A 246 13.39 -2.57 -10.26
C MET A 246 14.37 -1.54 -9.69
N MET A 247 13.91 -0.63 -8.83
CA MET A 247 14.76 0.36 -8.18
C MET A 247 15.88 -0.28 -7.35
N TYR A 248 15.57 -1.37 -6.65
CA TYR A 248 16.57 -2.12 -5.89
C TYR A 248 17.63 -2.75 -6.80
N GLY A 249 17.22 -3.36 -7.92
CA GLY A 249 18.15 -3.90 -8.91
C GLY A 249 19.10 -2.82 -9.42
N ARG A 250 18.57 -1.71 -9.90
CA ARG A 250 19.38 -0.58 -10.41
C ARG A 250 20.28 0.03 -9.35
N MET A 251 19.82 0.16 -8.10
CA MET A 251 20.66 0.65 -7.01
C MET A 251 21.85 -0.29 -6.74
N ARG A 252 21.64 -1.59 -6.86
CA ARG A 252 22.71 -2.60 -6.67
C ARG A 252 23.71 -2.60 -7.82
N ASP A 253 23.25 -2.35 -9.05
CA ASP A 253 24.10 -2.31 -10.24
C ASP A 253 24.86 -0.99 -10.38
N GLY A 254 24.44 0.06 -9.68
CA GLY A 254 25.07 1.38 -9.64
C GLY A 254 24.03 2.48 -9.46
N ALA A 255 24.10 3.23 -8.36
CA ALA A 255 23.17 4.30 -8.09
C ALA A 255 23.28 5.43 -9.12
N THR A 256 22.19 5.73 -9.82
CA THR A 256 22.08 6.85 -10.75
C THR A 256 21.11 7.90 -10.21
N PRO A 257 21.30 9.20 -10.50
CA PRO A 257 20.40 10.25 -10.03
C PRO A 257 18.95 10.10 -10.54
N VAL A 258 18.70 9.32 -11.59
CA VAL A 258 17.36 8.97 -12.07
C VAL A 258 16.51 8.33 -10.96
N LEU A 259 17.12 7.52 -10.07
CA LEU A 259 16.41 6.94 -8.93
C LEU A 259 15.89 8.01 -7.96
N ASN A 260 16.65 9.11 -7.80
CA ASN A 260 16.20 10.25 -7.01
C ASN A 260 15.05 10.99 -7.70
N ALA A 261 15.10 11.13 -9.05
CA ALA A 261 14.01 11.70 -9.83
C ALA A 261 12.71 10.87 -9.72
N VAL A 262 12.81 9.52 -9.76
CA VAL A 262 11.70 8.61 -9.46
C VAL A 262 11.14 8.89 -8.07
N SER A 263 11.99 9.00 -7.05
CA SER A 263 11.57 9.24 -5.67
C SER A 263 10.82 10.57 -5.53
N VAL A 264 11.31 11.65 -6.16
CA VAL A 264 10.62 12.95 -6.18
C VAL A 264 9.28 12.86 -6.88
N PHE A 265 9.23 12.19 -8.04
CA PHE A 265 7.98 11.98 -8.77
C PHE A 265 6.94 11.27 -7.90
N LEU A 266 7.34 10.19 -7.21
CA LEU A 266 6.46 9.44 -6.31
C LEU A 266 6.03 10.26 -5.09
N MET A 267 6.93 11.05 -4.48
CA MET A 267 6.59 11.96 -3.38
C MET A 267 5.51 12.97 -3.80
N VAL A 268 5.67 13.58 -4.97
CA VAL A 268 4.71 14.55 -5.50
C VAL A 268 3.37 13.87 -5.83
N ALA A 269 3.41 12.72 -6.49
CA ALA A 269 2.20 11.95 -6.82
C ALA A 269 1.44 11.52 -5.55
N SER A 270 2.14 10.98 -4.56
CA SER A 270 1.55 10.57 -3.28
C SER A 270 0.95 11.76 -2.51
N ALA A 271 1.65 12.88 -2.47
CA ALA A 271 1.14 14.11 -1.85
C ALA A 271 -0.13 14.62 -2.56
N ALA A 272 -0.15 14.59 -3.90
CA ALA A 272 -1.32 15.00 -4.68
C ALA A 272 -2.52 14.09 -4.41
N ILE A 273 -2.32 12.76 -4.38
CA ILE A 273 -3.37 11.78 -4.05
C ILE A 273 -3.89 12.03 -2.63
N ALA A 274 -3.01 12.20 -1.64
CA ALA A 274 -3.40 12.47 -0.27
C ALA A 274 -4.25 13.75 -0.14
N LEU A 275 -3.85 14.83 -0.82
CA LEU A 275 -4.61 16.09 -0.83
C LEU A 275 -6.00 15.94 -1.48
N LEU A 276 -6.11 15.18 -2.57
CA LEU A 276 -7.39 14.90 -3.22
C LEU A 276 -8.32 14.10 -2.30
N LEU A 277 -7.81 13.08 -1.63
CA LEU A 277 -8.59 12.27 -0.68
C LEU A 277 -9.05 13.09 0.53
N MET A 278 -8.21 13.99 1.05
CA MET A 278 -8.59 14.88 2.17
C MET A 278 -9.71 15.85 1.78
N ARG A 279 -9.70 16.38 0.55
CA ARG A 279 -10.77 17.28 0.05
C ARG A 279 -12.10 16.54 -0.11
N GLY A 280 -12.09 15.30 -0.62
CA GLY A 280 -13.29 14.47 -0.74
C GLY A 280 -13.95 14.17 0.61
N GLY A 281 -13.15 13.83 1.64
CA GLY A 281 -13.66 13.53 2.99
C GLY A 281 -14.16 14.76 3.77
N ALA A 282 -13.76 15.97 3.42
CA ALA A 282 -14.24 17.20 4.04
C ALA A 282 -15.66 17.59 3.57
N GLN A 283 -16.05 17.20 2.37
CA GLN A 283 -17.40 17.47 1.83
C GLN A 283 -18.49 16.56 2.44
N GLU A 284 -18.15 15.35 2.89
CA GLU A 284 -19.11 14.44 3.54
C GLU A 284 -19.40 14.80 5.03
N ARG A 285 -18.67 15.77 5.61
CA ARG A 285 -18.89 16.23 6.99
C ARG A 285 -19.73 17.50 7.10
N ARG A 286 -20.16 18.05 6.00
CA ARG A 286 -21.12 19.17 5.95
C ARG A 286 -22.49 18.67 5.53
#